data_35e0a580216f6ad91c78d8ab002cb7cf
#
_entry.id   35e0a580216f6ad91c78d8ab002cb7cf
#
_cell.length_a   1.000
_cell.length_b   1.000
_cell.length_c   1.000
_cell.angle_alpha   90.00
_cell.angle_beta   90.00
_cell.angle_gamma   90.00
#
_symmetry.space_group_name_H-M   'P 1'
#
loop_
_entity.id
_entity.type
_entity.pdbx_description
1 polymer ?
#
loop_
_entity_poly.entity_id
_entity_poly.type
_entity_poly.pdbx_seq_one_letter_code
_entity_poly.pdbx_strand_id
1 'polypeptide(L)'
;PSRIKEWLRTNTFHHSQFADIRKLVEEKQRQGIRISLCLPALNEEQTIGKEIVIFKSELMTRYPLLDEIAGIDSGSTDRTCEVARSCGVDVYASADILPEEGFRKGKGENLWKALYQLRGDIIVYIDADIKNIHARFVYGTLAPLLLKPEVMYVKAFYDRPLTLTKGVRVAGGGRVTEILIRPMFSLFFPELTAI
;
A
#
# COMPACT_ATOMS: atom_id res chain seq x y z
N PRO A 1 -17.97 7.49 -23.12
CA PRO A 1 -18.35 7.95 -21.77
C PRO A 1 -19.09 6.87 -20.94
N SER A 2 -19.91 6.02 -21.60
CA SER A 2 -20.68 4.97 -20.90
C SER A 2 -19.82 3.83 -20.38
N ARG A 3 -18.84 3.39 -21.16
CA ARG A 3 -17.95 2.26 -20.83
C ARG A 3 -17.02 2.59 -19.64
N ILE A 4 -16.48 3.79 -19.58
CA ILE A 4 -15.66 4.26 -18.46
C ILE A 4 -16.51 4.36 -17.17
N LYS A 5 -17.69 4.92 -17.25
CA LYS A 5 -18.59 5.03 -16.09
C LYS A 5 -18.99 3.65 -15.58
N GLU A 6 -19.27 2.70 -16.47
CA GLU A 6 -19.60 1.34 -16.11
C GLU A 6 -18.41 0.64 -15.43
N TRP A 7 -17.21 0.77 -15.99
CA TRP A 7 -15.99 0.21 -15.40
C TRP A 7 -15.74 0.78 -14.00
N LEU A 8 -15.82 2.10 -13.84
CA LEU A 8 -15.66 2.74 -12.51
C LEU A 8 -16.69 2.23 -11.52
N ARG A 9 -17.94 2.06 -11.94
CA ARG A 9 -19.01 1.57 -11.08
C ARG A 9 -18.76 0.15 -10.56
N THR A 10 -18.18 -0.71 -11.37
CA THR A 10 -17.93 -2.12 -11.05
C THR A 10 -16.57 -2.38 -10.40
N ASN A 11 -15.59 -1.49 -10.62
CA ASN A 11 -14.20 -1.68 -10.20
C ASN A 11 -13.70 -0.64 -9.18
N THR A 12 -14.61 0.16 -8.62
CA THR A 12 -14.27 1.11 -7.56
C THR A 12 -15.06 0.74 -6.30
N PHE A 13 -14.34 0.60 -5.18
CA PHE A 13 -14.89 0.12 -3.93
C PHE A 13 -14.59 1.11 -2.81
N HIS A 14 -15.57 1.38 -1.95
CA HIS A 14 -15.34 2.12 -0.72
C HIS A 14 -15.01 1.13 0.41
N HIS A 15 -14.02 1.46 1.24
CA HIS A 15 -13.55 0.58 2.33
C HIS A 15 -14.66 0.11 3.29
N SER A 16 -15.74 0.91 3.45
CA SER A 16 -16.85 0.53 4.33
C SER A 16 -17.60 -0.72 3.89
N GLN A 17 -17.51 -1.10 2.60
CA GLN A 17 -18.08 -2.34 2.10
C GLN A 17 -17.37 -3.58 2.69
N PHE A 18 -16.19 -3.39 3.22
CA PHE A 18 -15.30 -4.43 3.75
C PHE A 18 -15.02 -4.26 5.25
N ALA A 19 -15.87 -3.54 5.97
CA ALA A 19 -15.67 -3.24 7.38
C ALA A 19 -15.77 -4.48 8.30
N ASP A 20 -16.40 -5.55 7.83
CA ASP A 20 -16.42 -6.85 8.52
C ASP A 20 -15.12 -7.63 8.23
N ILE A 21 -14.07 -7.29 8.98
CA ILE A 21 -12.73 -7.90 8.80
C ILE A 21 -12.76 -9.42 9.10
N ARG A 22 -13.69 -9.93 9.91
CA ARG A 22 -13.81 -11.36 10.20
C ARG A 22 -14.07 -12.17 8.93
N LYS A 23 -14.94 -11.67 8.06
CA LYS A 23 -15.20 -12.31 6.75
C LYS A 23 -13.96 -12.35 5.86
N LEU A 24 -13.11 -11.32 5.93
CA LEU A 24 -11.85 -11.32 5.18
C LEU A 24 -10.87 -12.35 5.74
N VAL A 25 -10.82 -12.53 7.06
CA VAL A 25 -10.01 -13.57 7.70
C VAL A 25 -10.50 -14.97 7.32
N GLU A 26 -11.82 -15.20 7.38
CA GLU A 26 -12.44 -16.46 6.96
C GLU A 26 -12.12 -16.79 5.49
N GLU A 27 -12.23 -15.80 4.61
CA GLU A 27 -11.94 -15.97 3.19
C GLU A 27 -10.46 -16.25 2.92
N LYS A 28 -9.55 -15.53 3.60
CA LYS A 28 -8.11 -15.81 3.58
C LYS A 28 -7.82 -17.26 3.99
N GLN A 29 -8.41 -17.71 5.11
CA GLN A 29 -8.23 -19.07 5.62
C GLN A 29 -8.76 -20.11 4.64
N ARG A 30 -9.94 -19.85 4.04
CA ARG A 30 -10.54 -20.74 3.04
C ARG A 30 -9.64 -20.90 1.80
N GLN A 31 -8.97 -19.83 1.39
CA GLN A 31 -8.05 -19.85 0.26
C GLN A 31 -6.66 -20.40 0.63
N GLY A 32 -6.32 -20.48 1.90
CA GLY A 32 -5.00 -20.96 2.37
C GLY A 32 -3.85 -20.03 2.00
N ILE A 33 -4.11 -18.74 1.79
CA ILE A 33 -3.11 -17.76 1.34
C ILE A 33 -2.48 -17.01 2.50
N ARG A 34 -1.28 -16.50 2.26
CA ARG A 34 -0.52 -15.63 3.17
C ARG A 34 -0.51 -14.20 2.68
N ILE A 35 -0.53 -13.25 3.60
CA ILE A 35 -0.57 -11.83 3.30
C ILE A 35 0.56 -11.11 4.02
N SER A 36 1.41 -10.41 3.26
CA SER A 36 2.48 -9.56 3.77
C SER A 36 2.13 -8.09 3.61
N LEU A 37 2.39 -7.30 4.64
CA LEU A 37 2.38 -5.84 4.59
C LEU A 37 3.82 -5.34 4.48
N CYS A 38 4.10 -4.62 3.41
CA CYS A 38 5.36 -3.95 3.15
C CYS A 38 5.26 -2.46 3.50
N LEU A 39 6.19 -1.98 4.30
CA LEU A 39 6.40 -0.57 4.61
C LEU A 39 7.71 -0.10 3.96
N PRO A 40 7.68 0.44 2.72
CA PRO A 40 8.87 1.03 2.12
C PRO A 40 9.25 2.30 2.89
N ALA A 41 10.45 2.37 3.43
CA ALA A 41 10.88 3.41 4.35
C ALA A 41 12.16 4.12 3.91
N LEU A 42 12.22 5.42 4.19
CA LEU A 42 13.43 6.25 4.13
C LEU A 42 13.26 7.47 5.04
N ASN A 43 13.90 7.46 6.22
CA ASN A 43 13.86 8.53 7.22
C ASN A 43 12.45 8.85 7.73
N GLU A 44 11.76 7.82 8.24
CA GLU A 44 10.37 7.86 8.73
C GLU A 44 10.26 7.53 10.23
N GLU A 45 11.28 7.86 11.04
CA GLU A 45 11.32 7.55 12.49
C GLU A 45 10.12 8.07 13.28
N GLN A 46 9.47 9.15 12.78
CA GLN A 46 8.35 9.81 13.48
C GLN A 46 7.00 9.09 13.27
N THR A 47 6.87 8.32 12.22
CA THR A 47 5.58 7.74 11.78
C THR A 47 5.55 6.23 11.81
N ILE A 48 6.63 5.57 11.39
CA ILE A 48 6.68 4.12 11.16
C ILE A 48 6.29 3.29 12.39
N GLY A 49 6.72 3.70 13.59
CA GLY A 49 6.40 2.97 14.82
C GLY A 49 4.89 2.94 15.12
N LYS A 50 4.22 4.09 14.98
CA LYS A 50 2.78 4.20 15.16
C LYS A 50 2.01 3.33 14.16
N GLU A 51 2.45 3.34 12.90
CA GLU A 51 1.82 2.53 11.85
C GLU A 51 1.93 1.05 12.14
N ILE A 52 3.12 0.57 12.49
CA ILE A 52 3.35 -0.83 12.84
C ILE A 52 2.46 -1.26 14.01
N VAL A 53 2.41 -0.46 15.09
CA VAL A 53 1.60 -0.78 16.27
C VAL A 53 0.12 -0.91 15.91
N ILE A 54 -0.42 0.01 15.10
CA ILE A 54 -1.83 -0.04 14.68
C ILE A 54 -2.11 -1.29 13.83
N PHE A 55 -1.28 -1.55 12.82
CA PHE A 55 -1.50 -2.70 11.94
C PHE A 55 -1.32 -4.02 12.68
N LYS A 56 -0.32 -4.14 13.52
CA LYS A 56 -0.06 -5.34 14.32
C LYS A 56 -1.19 -5.62 15.30
N SER A 57 -1.65 -4.60 16.03
CA SER A 57 -2.75 -4.73 16.97
C SER A 57 -4.06 -5.13 16.28
N GLU A 58 -4.44 -4.42 15.22
CA GLU A 58 -5.74 -4.63 14.58
C GLU A 58 -5.75 -5.81 13.60
N LEU A 59 -4.68 -5.99 12.81
CA LEU A 59 -4.69 -6.91 11.66
C LEU A 59 -3.83 -8.17 11.83
N MET A 60 -3.10 -8.30 12.95
CA MET A 60 -2.44 -9.57 13.32
C MET A 60 -2.98 -10.12 14.62
N THR A 61 -3.15 -9.27 15.67
CA THR A 61 -3.56 -9.73 16.99
C THR A 61 -5.08 -9.87 17.10
N ARG A 62 -5.82 -8.80 16.80
CA ARG A 62 -7.28 -8.80 16.91
C ARG A 62 -7.97 -9.58 15.78
N TYR A 63 -7.51 -9.34 14.56
CA TYR A 63 -7.97 -10.03 13.36
C TYR A 63 -6.75 -10.57 12.63
N PRO A 64 -6.51 -11.89 12.58
CA PRO A 64 -5.31 -12.47 11.95
C PRO A 64 -5.41 -12.43 10.41
N LEU A 65 -5.50 -11.21 9.88
CA LEU A 65 -5.59 -10.94 8.45
C LEU A 65 -4.19 -10.89 7.81
N LEU A 66 -3.20 -10.29 8.49
CA LEU A 66 -1.82 -10.25 8.05
C LEU A 66 -1.01 -11.39 8.70
N ASP A 67 -0.12 -12.00 7.92
CA ASP A 67 0.83 -13.02 8.40
C ASP A 67 2.21 -12.42 8.64
N GLU A 68 2.53 -11.32 7.97
CA GLU A 68 3.82 -10.67 8.01
C GLU A 68 3.67 -9.15 7.87
N ILE A 69 4.46 -8.41 8.66
CA ILE A 69 4.69 -6.97 8.47
C ILE A 69 6.19 -6.78 8.42
N ALA A 70 6.70 -6.13 7.39
CA ALA A 70 8.12 -5.86 7.27
C ALA A 70 8.41 -4.47 6.68
N GLY A 71 9.51 -3.87 7.13
CA GLY A 71 10.08 -2.67 6.53
C GLY A 71 11.09 -3.02 5.45
N ILE A 72 11.04 -2.33 4.30
CA ILE A 72 12.11 -2.35 3.31
C ILE A 72 12.75 -0.96 3.29
N ASP A 73 13.98 -0.89 3.78
CA ASP A 73 14.68 0.38 4.01
C ASP A 73 15.59 0.76 2.84
N SER A 74 15.47 2.00 2.35
CA SER A 74 16.30 2.57 1.27
C SER A 74 17.59 3.22 1.76
N GLY A 75 18.07 2.90 2.96
CA GLY A 75 19.25 3.48 3.58
C GLY A 75 18.91 4.70 4.45
N SER A 76 18.02 4.56 5.41
CA SER A 76 17.70 5.57 6.41
C SER A 76 18.91 5.91 7.26
N THR A 77 19.07 7.19 7.58
CA THR A 77 20.14 7.73 8.41
C THR A 77 19.67 8.16 9.80
N ASP A 78 18.34 8.13 10.02
CA ASP A 78 17.69 8.37 11.30
C ASP A 78 17.41 7.04 12.03
N ARG A 79 16.55 7.07 13.04
CA ARG A 79 16.19 5.90 13.85
C ARG A 79 15.06 5.04 13.25
N THR A 80 14.71 5.20 11.97
CA THR A 80 13.62 4.46 11.31
C THR A 80 13.72 2.95 11.54
N CYS A 81 14.89 2.36 11.22
CA CYS A 81 15.09 0.92 11.36
C CYS A 81 15.05 0.46 12.82
N GLU A 82 15.61 1.22 13.74
CA GLU A 82 15.59 0.94 15.18
C GLU A 82 14.15 0.95 15.70
N VAL A 83 13.39 2.00 15.38
CA VAL A 83 11.99 2.16 15.79
C VAL A 83 11.13 1.00 15.25
N ALA A 84 11.26 0.65 13.98
CA ALA A 84 10.50 -0.45 13.40
C ALA A 84 10.82 -1.79 14.07
N ARG A 85 12.10 -2.11 14.27
CA ARG A 85 12.52 -3.35 14.96
C ARG A 85 12.03 -3.39 16.41
N SER A 86 12.03 -2.26 17.12
CA SER A 86 11.52 -2.19 18.49
C SER A 86 10.01 -2.49 18.58
N CYS A 87 9.26 -2.26 17.50
CA CYS A 87 7.85 -2.66 17.38
C CYS A 87 7.68 -4.15 17.02
N GLY A 88 8.78 -4.91 16.89
CA GLY A 88 8.79 -6.35 16.66
C GLY A 88 8.39 -6.74 15.24
N VAL A 89 8.91 -6.03 14.25
CA VAL A 89 8.84 -6.39 12.82
C VAL A 89 10.24 -6.43 12.22
N ASP A 90 10.40 -7.24 11.18
CA ASP A 90 11.65 -7.33 10.44
C ASP A 90 11.86 -6.09 9.57
N VAL A 91 13.12 -5.67 9.48
CA VAL A 91 13.54 -4.57 8.58
C VAL A 91 14.72 -5.03 7.76
N TYR A 92 14.53 -5.02 6.46
CA TYR A 92 15.51 -5.43 5.47
C TYR A 92 16.08 -4.21 4.75
N ALA A 93 17.39 -4.13 4.64
CA ALA A 93 18.02 -3.11 3.79
C ALA A 93 17.80 -3.48 2.33
N SER A 94 17.28 -2.57 1.54
CA SER A 94 17.02 -2.79 0.11
C SER A 94 18.31 -3.16 -0.65
N ALA A 95 19.47 -2.66 -0.20
CA ALA A 95 20.76 -3.01 -0.79
C ALA A 95 21.16 -4.47 -0.63
N ASP A 96 20.67 -5.15 0.44
CA ASP A 96 21.03 -6.53 0.75
C ASP A 96 20.10 -7.55 0.05
N ILE A 97 18.99 -7.07 -0.54
CA ILE A 97 18.06 -7.92 -1.29
C ILE A 97 18.52 -7.97 -2.75
N LEU A 98 18.80 -9.17 -3.27
CA LEU A 98 19.31 -9.40 -4.63
C LEU A 98 20.52 -8.49 -4.93
N PRO A 99 21.63 -8.61 -4.17
CA PRO A 99 22.78 -7.74 -4.34
C PRO A 99 23.43 -7.84 -5.73
N GLU A 100 23.27 -8.98 -6.41
CA GLU A 100 23.73 -9.22 -7.78
C GLU A 100 23.05 -8.30 -8.81
N GLU A 101 21.82 -7.86 -8.55
CA GLU A 101 21.10 -6.91 -9.41
C GLU A 101 21.48 -5.44 -9.12
N GLY A 102 22.35 -5.24 -8.14
CA GLY A 102 22.77 -3.94 -7.68
C GLY A 102 21.72 -3.22 -6.81
N PHE A 103 22.03 -1.97 -6.49
CA PHE A 103 21.16 -1.10 -5.70
C PHE A 103 20.93 0.23 -6.40
N ARG A 104 19.67 0.63 -6.49
CA ARG A 104 19.27 1.95 -6.99
C ARG A 104 18.43 2.64 -5.91
N LYS A 105 18.81 3.84 -5.54
CA LYS A 105 18.08 4.61 -4.53
C LYS A 105 16.71 5.00 -5.06
N GLY A 106 15.66 4.68 -4.30
CA GLY A 106 14.30 5.12 -4.60
C GLY A 106 13.22 4.13 -4.17
N LYS A 107 12.00 4.65 -4.03
CA LYS A 107 10.84 3.86 -3.60
C LYS A 107 10.57 2.64 -4.50
N GLY A 108 10.72 2.80 -5.81
CA GLY A 108 10.52 1.69 -6.75
C GLY A 108 11.43 0.50 -6.48
N GLU A 109 12.66 0.74 -6.04
CA GLU A 109 13.60 -0.30 -5.63
C GLU A 109 13.04 -1.13 -4.47
N ASN A 110 12.51 -0.48 -3.45
CA ASN A 110 11.91 -1.17 -2.32
C ASN A 110 10.68 -2.00 -2.72
N LEU A 111 9.87 -1.49 -3.64
CA LEU A 111 8.63 -2.17 -4.06
C LEU A 111 8.93 -3.48 -4.81
N TRP A 112 9.84 -3.46 -5.79
CA TRP A 112 10.12 -4.68 -6.55
C TRP A 112 10.96 -5.68 -5.74
N LYS A 113 11.90 -5.24 -4.91
CA LYS A 113 12.69 -6.11 -4.04
C LYS A 113 11.87 -6.76 -2.93
N ALA A 114 10.81 -6.09 -2.46
CA ALA A 114 9.88 -6.69 -1.52
C ALA A 114 9.20 -7.96 -2.07
N LEU A 115 8.99 -8.05 -3.40
CA LEU A 115 8.43 -9.25 -4.04
C LEU A 115 9.31 -10.50 -3.87
N TYR A 116 10.61 -10.32 -3.67
CA TYR A 116 11.56 -11.42 -3.46
C TYR A 116 11.79 -11.70 -1.98
N GLN A 117 11.67 -10.68 -1.13
CA GLN A 117 11.98 -10.80 0.29
C GLN A 117 10.79 -11.30 1.11
N LEU A 118 9.57 -10.87 0.77
CA LEU A 118 8.37 -11.17 1.55
C LEU A 118 7.74 -12.49 1.11
N ARG A 119 7.00 -13.12 2.03
CA ARG A 119 6.51 -14.50 1.87
C ARG A 119 5.01 -14.59 1.57
N GLY A 120 4.32 -13.45 1.46
CA GLY A 120 2.89 -13.41 1.18
C GLY A 120 2.58 -13.71 -0.28
N ASP A 121 1.50 -14.44 -0.52
CA ASP A 121 0.89 -14.59 -1.83
C ASP A 121 0.28 -13.27 -2.33
N ILE A 122 -0.12 -12.41 -1.38
CA ILE A 122 -0.53 -11.03 -1.60
C ILE A 122 0.39 -10.11 -0.80
N ILE A 123 0.92 -9.09 -1.47
CA ILE A 123 1.71 -8.04 -0.82
C ILE A 123 0.95 -6.73 -0.87
N VAL A 124 0.69 -6.17 0.31
CA VAL A 124 0.10 -4.83 0.46
C VAL A 124 1.22 -3.83 0.74
N TYR A 125 1.23 -2.73 0.00
CA TYR A 125 2.20 -1.64 0.20
C TYR A 125 1.50 -0.44 0.84
N ILE A 126 2.05 0.02 1.96
CA ILE A 126 1.60 1.25 2.64
C ILE A 126 2.81 2.15 2.85
N ASP A 127 2.68 3.43 2.53
CA ASP A 127 3.73 4.41 2.76
C ASP A 127 3.96 4.61 4.26
N ALA A 128 5.21 4.67 4.70
CA ALA A 128 5.59 4.76 6.11
C ALA A 128 5.52 6.19 6.69
N ASP A 129 5.01 7.18 5.93
CA ASP A 129 4.93 8.60 6.29
C ASP A 129 3.50 9.07 6.64
N ILE A 130 2.55 8.16 6.80
CA ILE A 130 1.13 8.49 6.98
C ILE A 130 0.83 8.85 8.44
N LYS A 131 0.54 10.11 8.70
CA LYS A 131 0.26 10.62 10.06
C LYS A 131 -1.05 10.13 10.67
N ASN A 132 -2.10 9.97 9.87
CA ASN A 132 -3.44 9.56 10.27
C ASN A 132 -3.77 8.14 9.81
N ILE A 133 -2.84 7.22 10.01
CA ILE A 133 -2.95 5.83 9.62
C ILE A 133 -4.13 5.13 10.30
N HIS A 134 -4.76 4.21 9.60
CA HIS A 134 -5.86 3.38 10.08
C HIS A 134 -5.86 2.02 9.37
N ALA A 135 -6.27 0.95 10.04
CA ALA A 135 -6.34 -0.41 9.50
C ALA A 135 -7.12 -0.51 8.17
N ARG A 136 -8.09 0.40 7.94
CA ARG A 136 -8.86 0.47 6.68
C ARG A 136 -8.01 0.70 5.43
N PHE A 137 -6.82 1.29 5.55
CA PHE A 137 -5.92 1.45 4.41
C PHE A 137 -5.42 0.10 3.89
N VAL A 138 -5.24 -0.87 4.80
CA VAL A 138 -4.84 -2.23 4.44
C VAL A 138 -6.06 -3.05 4.02
N TYR A 139 -7.07 -3.22 4.89
CA TYR A 139 -8.17 -4.10 4.54
C TYR A 139 -9.01 -3.59 3.36
N GLY A 140 -9.09 -2.28 3.15
CA GLY A 140 -9.82 -1.70 2.03
C GLY A 140 -9.16 -1.96 0.68
N THR A 141 -7.83 -2.03 0.62
CA THR A 141 -7.09 -2.41 -0.60
C THR A 141 -6.99 -3.92 -0.78
N LEU A 142 -6.92 -4.67 0.30
CA LEU A 142 -6.80 -6.11 0.29
C LEU A 142 -8.10 -6.84 -0.06
N ALA A 143 -9.23 -6.34 0.43
CA ALA A 143 -10.52 -7.02 0.31
C ALA A 143 -10.94 -7.37 -1.13
N PRO A 144 -10.79 -6.47 -2.14
CA PRO A 144 -11.11 -6.85 -3.51
C PRO A 144 -10.27 -8.02 -4.04
N LEU A 145 -8.98 -8.11 -3.65
CA LEU A 145 -8.10 -9.21 -4.04
C LEU A 145 -8.55 -10.54 -3.43
N LEU A 146 -9.09 -10.52 -2.21
CA LEU A 146 -9.59 -11.71 -1.53
C LEU A 146 -10.96 -12.17 -2.06
N LEU A 147 -11.85 -11.20 -2.36
CA LEU A 147 -13.26 -11.49 -2.63
C LEU A 147 -13.59 -11.62 -4.12
N LYS A 148 -12.67 -11.21 -5.01
CA LYS A 148 -12.89 -11.16 -6.45
C LYS A 148 -11.71 -11.82 -7.17
N PRO A 149 -11.85 -13.09 -7.60
CA PRO A 149 -10.75 -13.84 -8.22
C PRO A 149 -10.17 -13.22 -9.49
N GLU A 150 -10.96 -12.37 -10.17
CA GLU A 150 -10.55 -11.67 -11.38
C GLU A 150 -9.67 -10.44 -11.09
N VAL A 151 -9.59 -9.99 -9.81
CA VAL A 151 -8.81 -8.81 -9.43
C VAL A 151 -7.39 -9.20 -9.09
N MET A 152 -6.44 -8.72 -9.88
CA MET A 152 -5.00 -9.00 -9.69
C MET A 152 -4.22 -7.81 -9.11
N TYR A 153 -4.81 -6.62 -9.13
CA TYR A 153 -4.17 -5.40 -8.65
C TYR A 153 -5.20 -4.41 -8.12
N VAL A 154 -4.93 -3.83 -6.96
CA VAL A 154 -5.76 -2.79 -6.34
C VAL A 154 -4.91 -1.58 -6.03
N LYS A 155 -5.37 -0.41 -6.47
CA LYS A 155 -4.76 0.87 -6.15
C LYS A 155 -5.69 1.69 -5.27
N ALA A 156 -5.22 2.08 -4.10
CA ALA A 156 -5.94 3.01 -3.25
C ALA A 156 -6.01 4.40 -3.91
N PHE A 157 -7.14 5.06 -3.77
CA PHE A 157 -7.27 6.49 -4.02
C PHE A 157 -7.92 7.16 -2.81
N TYR A 158 -7.55 8.38 -2.54
CA TYR A 158 -8.01 9.13 -1.39
C TYR A 158 -7.84 10.64 -1.64
N ASP A 159 -8.67 11.43 -0.97
CA ASP A 159 -8.55 12.87 -1.02
C ASP A 159 -7.28 13.32 -0.29
N ARG A 160 -6.46 14.09 -0.96
CA ARG A 160 -5.28 14.74 -0.37
C ARG A 160 -5.59 16.22 -0.13
N PRO A 161 -5.95 16.63 1.08
CA PRO A 161 -6.08 18.03 1.39
C PRO A 161 -4.72 18.70 1.31
N LEU A 162 -4.59 19.72 0.46
CA LEU A 162 -3.41 20.57 0.40
C LEU A 162 -3.62 21.76 1.32
N THR A 163 -2.78 21.90 2.34
CA THR A 163 -2.72 23.12 3.16
C THR A 163 -1.99 24.19 2.37
N LEU A 164 -2.72 25.22 1.97
CA LEU A 164 -2.16 26.41 1.34
C LEU A 164 -2.08 27.54 2.37
N THR A 165 -1.17 28.49 2.17
CA THR A 165 -1.02 29.69 3.02
C THR A 165 -2.32 30.52 3.19
N LYS A 166 -3.34 30.29 2.35
CA LYS A 166 -4.66 30.95 2.40
C LYS A 166 -5.83 29.97 2.37
N GLY A 167 -5.73 28.82 3.05
CA GLY A 167 -6.82 27.87 3.18
C GLY A 167 -6.47 26.42 2.78
N VAL A 168 -7.45 25.52 2.88
CA VAL A 168 -7.33 24.12 2.52
C VAL A 168 -7.99 23.87 1.16
N ARG A 169 -7.26 23.33 0.19
CA ARG A 169 -7.87 22.75 -1.02
C ARG A 169 -8.12 21.26 -0.81
N VAL A 170 -9.32 20.81 -1.15
CA VAL A 170 -9.77 19.42 -0.96
C VAL A 170 -9.12 18.44 -1.97
N ALA A 171 -8.54 18.92 -3.05
CA ALA A 171 -7.94 18.06 -4.07
C ALA A 171 -6.55 18.54 -4.47
N GLY A 172 -5.58 17.64 -4.42
CA GLY A 172 -4.21 17.88 -4.90
C GLY A 172 -3.36 16.63 -4.76
N GLY A 173 -2.47 16.41 -5.71
CA GLY A 173 -1.59 15.25 -5.78
C GLY A 173 -1.66 14.58 -7.15
N GLY A 174 -0.72 13.68 -7.42
CA GLY A 174 -0.67 12.99 -8.71
C GLY A 174 -0.42 13.92 -9.91
N ARG A 175 0.29 15.05 -9.70
CA ARG A 175 0.52 16.04 -10.78
C ARG A 175 1.09 15.42 -12.04
N VAL A 176 2.02 14.49 -11.93
CA VAL A 176 2.57 13.78 -13.09
C VAL A 176 1.49 12.96 -13.78
N THR A 177 0.66 12.26 -13.01
CA THR A 177 -0.47 11.49 -13.56
C THR A 177 -1.47 12.40 -14.27
N GLU A 178 -1.88 13.49 -13.64
CA GLU A 178 -2.93 14.36 -14.18
C GLU A 178 -2.45 15.24 -15.34
N ILE A 179 -1.20 15.74 -15.30
CA ILE A 179 -0.68 16.68 -16.28
C ILE A 179 -0.02 15.98 -17.47
N LEU A 180 0.61 14.81 -17.24
CA LEU A 180 1.37 14.11 -18.26
C LEU A 180 0.75 12.75 -18.63
N ILE A 181 0.62 11.84 -17.65
CA ILE A 181 0.27 10.45 -17.97
C ILE A 181 -1.15 10.35 -18.53
N ARG A 182 -2.14 10.94 -17.85
CA ARG A 182 -3.54 10.88 -18.29
C ARG A 182 -3.76 11.49 -19.68
N PRO A 183 -3.25 12.69 -20.02
CA PRO A 183 -3.30 13.23 -21.39
C PRO A 183 -2.61 12.34 -22.42
N MET A 184 -1.42 11.81 -22.11
CA MET A 184 -0.70 10.92 -23.02
C MET A 184 -1.48 9.63 -23.30
N PHE A 185 -2.00 8.97 -22.26
CA PHE A 185 -2.82 7.78 -22.44
C PHE A 185 -4.11 8.08 -23.19
N SER A 186 -4.75 9.21 -22.92
CA SER A 186 -5.94 9.63 -23.66
C SER A 186 -5.68 9.85 -25.15
N LEU A 187 -4.48 10.29 -25.50
CA LEU A 187 -4.10 10.57 -26.89
C LEU A 187 -3.60 9.32 -27.63
N PHE A 188 -2.71 8.55 -27.01
CA PHE A 188 -2.00 7.44 -27.67
C PHE A 188 -2.60 6.06 -27.36
N PHE A 189 -3.29 5.92 -26.24
CA PHE A 189 -3.85 4.65 -25.76
C PHE A 189 -5.24 4.88 -25.15
N PRO A 190 -6.23 5.35 -25.94
CA PRO A 190 -7.54 5.71 -25.42
C PRO A 190 -8.28 4.54 -24.76
N GLU A 191 -7.94 3.31 -25.10
CA GLU A 191 -8.46 2.09 -24.46
C GLU A 191 -8.01 1.92 -23.00
N LEU A 192 -6.89 2.55 -22.61
CA LEU A 192 -6.34 2.51 -21.25
C LEU A 192 -6.78 3.67 -20.36
N THR A 193 -7.55 4.61 -20.89
CA THR A 193 -7.95 5.83 -20.15
C THR A 193 -9.02 5.57 -19.09
N ALA A 194 -9.57 4.37 -19.06
CA ALA A 194 -10.52 3.94 -18.03
C ALA A 194 -9.86 3.43 -16.73
N ILE A 195 -8.51 3.45 -16.70
CA ILE A 195 -7.72 2.89 -15.60
C ILE A 195 -7.20 4.02 -14.70
#